data_a1a9c995206e8ccd8a726a8ebdb40c12
#
_entry.id   a1a9c995206e8ccd8a726a8ebdb40c12
#
_cell.length_a   1.000
_cell.length_b   1.000
_cell.length_c   1.000
_cell.angle_alpha   90.00
_cell.angle_beta   90.00
_cell.angle_gamma   90.00
#
_symmetry.space_group_name_H-M   'P 1'
#
loop_
_entity.id
_entity.type
_entity.pdbx_description
1 polymer ?
#
loop_
_entity_poly.entity_id
_entity_poly.type
_entity_poly.pdbx_seq_one_letter_code
_entity_poly.pdbx_strand_id
1 'polypeptide(L)'
;MDFLNYTDWQDTADTLHMLLQMSGKVKLLYRAKRPEWAHIRQYLTLDGISTGIVPEAPVPFEINFDFREDQVVFRNYNGKTEKVALEDGKSVGDYYRQFMAALKQIDVPARIDVKSQEFYDPVDLDKDGKHRSYQKKAVLLWLDNMLFADRALNRFLAP
;
A
#
# COMPACT_ATOMS: atom_id res chain seq x y z
N MET A 1 -18.71 -15.77 9.06
CA MET A 1 -17.73 -14.79 8.55
C MET A 1 -18.15 -13.43 9.07
N ASP A 2 -17.27 -12.75 9.75
CA ASP A 2 -17.56 -11.42 10.26
C ASP A 2 -17.25 -10.39 9.16
N PHE A 3 -18.14 -9.42 9.01
CA PHE A 3 -17.92 -8.31 8.08
C PHE A 3 -17.49 -7.08 8.86
N LEU A 4 -16.44 -6.43 8.37
CA LEU A 4 -15.93 -5.20 8.96
C LEU A 4 -16.84 -4.03 8.56
N ASN A 5 -17.37 -3.33 9.56
CA ASN A 5 -18.12 -2.10 9.33
C ASN A 5 -17.14 -0.93 9.20
N TYR A 6 -17.29 -0.10 8.18
CA TYR A 6 -16.36 1.00 7.91
C TYR A 6 -16.14 1.94 9.10
N THR A 7 -17.21 2.27 9.80
CA THR A 7 -17.16 3.17 10.97
C THR A 7 -16.33 2.65 12.13
N ASP A 8 -16.11 1.32 12.20
CA ASP A 8 -15.41 0.69 13.32
C ASP A 8 -13.88 0.75 13.16
N TRP A 9 -13.39 1.06 11.96
CA TRP A 9 -11.95 1.12 11.67
C TRP A 9 -11.54 2.29 10.77
N GLN A 10 -12.39 3.28 10.61
CA GLN A 10 -12.20 4.39 9.68
C GLN A 10 -10.81 5.04 9.82
N ASP A 11 -10.34 5.34 11.03
CA ASP A 11 -9.04 5.97 11.25
C ASP A 11 -7.88 5.09 10.73
N THR A 12 -8.00 3.77 10.87
CA THR A 12 -7.02 2.82 10.32
C THR A 12 -7.15 2.71 8.80
N ALA A 13 -8.37 2.70 8.28
CA ALA A 13 -8.62 2.70 6.83
C ALA A 13 -8.01 3.94 6.17
N ASP A 14 -8.19 5.11 6.77
CA ASP A 14 -7.64 6.37 6.30
C ASP A 14 -6.10 6.35 6.28
N THR A 15 -5.47 5.89 7.36
CA THR A 15 -4.02 5.71 7.41
C THR A 15 -3.54 4.74 6.33
N LEU A 16 -4.18 3.56 6.21
CA LEU A 16 -3.82 2.56 5.22
C LEU A 16 -4.01 3.07 3.78
N HIS A 17 -5.06 3.83 3.51
CA HIS A 17 -5.30 4.47 2.23
C HIS A 17 -4.11 5.38 1.84
N MET A 18 -3.62 6.21 2.76
CA MET A 18 -2.46 7.08 2.51
C MET A 18 -1.19 6.27 2.22
N LEU A 19 -0.96 5.18 2.93
CA LEU A 19 0.20 4.31 2.67
C LEU A 19 0.11 3.63 1.30
N LEU A 20 -1.07 3.14 0.92
CA LEU A 20 -1.29 2.54 -0.39
C LEU A 20 -1.16 3.55 -1.53
N GLN A 21 -1.52 4.83 -1.31
CA GLN A 21 -1.24 5.89 -2.28
C GLN A 21 0.26 6.08 -2.53
N MET A 22 1.12 5.98 -1.51
CA MET A 22 2.57 6.09 -1.70
C MET A 22 3.07 5.04 -2.70
N SER A 23 2.69 3.78 -2.52
CA SER A 23 3.09 2.70 -3.43
C SER A 23 2.50 2.85 -4.84
N GLY A 24 1.26 3.31 -4.96
CA GLY A 24 0.62 3.63 -6.24
C GLY A 24 1.35 4.76 -6.97
N LYS A 25 1.73 5.82 -6.26
CA LYS A 25 2.50 6.96 -6.82
C LYS A 25 3.91 6.54 -7.27
N VAL A 26 4.56 5.61 -6.57
CA VAL A 26 5.84 5.03 -7.01
C VAL A 26 5.65 4.24 -8.30
N LYS A 27 4.58 3.43 -8.43
CA LYS A 27 4.26 2.76 -9.69
C LYS A 27 4.03 3.76 -10.83
N LEU A 28 3.34 4.86 -10.55
CA LEU A 28 3.05 5.90 -11.54
C LEU A 28 4.32 6.53 -12.14
N LEU A 29 5.44 6.56 -11.40
CA LEU A 29 6.72 7.08 -11.90
C LEU A 29 7.33 6.19 -12.99
N TYR A 30 7.13 4.88 -12.92
CA TYR A 30 7.85 3.91 -13.74
C TYR A 30 6.98 3.20 -14.77
N ARG A 31 5.70 2.97 -14.45
CA ARG A 31 4.80 2.22 -15.34
C ARG A 31 4.26 3.07 -16.47
N ALA A 32 4.30 2.56 -17.69
CA ALA A 32 3.63 3.19 -18.82
C ALA A 32 2.12 3.28 -18.57
N LYS A 33 1.52 4.41 -18.95
CA LYS A 33 0.08 4.62 -18.84
C LYS A 33 -0.69 3.52 -19.57
N ARG A 34 -1.72 3.00 -18.91
CA ARG A 34 -2.67 2.04 -19.46
C ARG A 34 -4.10 2.56 -19.32
N PRO A 35 -5.04 2.12 -20.15
CA PRO A 35 -6.45 2.46 -19.99
C PRO A 35 -6.93 2.20 -18.58
N GLU A 36 -7.89 3.00 -18.10
CA GLU A 36 -8.55 2.85 -16.79
C GLU A 36 -7.58 2.80 -15.61
N TRP A 37 -6.43 3.48 -15.71
CA TRP A 37 -5.41 3.52 -14.68
C TRP A 37 -4.86 2.14 -14.28
N ALA A 38 -5.00 1.13 -15.14
CA ALA A 38 -4.57 -0.24 -14.83
C ALA A 38 -3.08 -0.38 -14.50
N HIS A 39 -2.25 0.61 -14.86
CA HIS A 39 -0.81 0.65 -14.57
C HIS A 39 -0.47 0.90 -13.10
N ILE A 40 -1.38 1.49 -12.31
CA ILE A 40 -1.17 1.71 -10.87
C ILE A 40 -1.92 0.70 -10.00
N ARG A 41 -2.63 -0.25 -10.60
CA ARG A 41 -3.36 -1.29 -9.88
C ARG A 41 -2.46 -2.01 -8.88
N GLN A 42 -2.97 -2.22 -7.69
CA GLN A 42 -2.37 -3.07 -6.69
C GLN A 42 -3.07 -4.42 -6.65
N TYR A 43 -2.39 -5.43 -6.14
CA TYR A 43 -2.85 -6.81 -6.18
C TYR A 43 -3.06 -7.35 -4.77
N LEU A 44 -4.18 -8.02 -4.56
CA LEU A 44 -4.43 -8.76 -3.34
C LEU A 44 -3.49 -9.97 -3.27
N THR A 45 -2.93 -10.21 -2.10
CA THR A 45 -2.10 -11.39 -1.79
C THR A 45 -2.66 -12.10 -0.56
N LEU A 46 -2.12 -13.27 -0.22
CA LEU A 46 -2.55 -14.00 0.99
C LEU A 46 -2.22 -13.23 2.28
N ASP A 47 -1.22 -12.37 2.25
CA ASP A 47 -0.72 -11.66 3.43
C ASP A 47 -1.10 -10.17 3.44
N GLY A 48 -1.63 -9.66 2.30
CA GLY A 48 -2.02 -8.25 2.19
C GLY A 48 -2.14 -7.73 0.77
N ILE A 49 -1.39 -6.67 0.46
CA ILE A 49 -1.44 -5.95 -0.83
C ILE A 49 -0.04 -5.83 -1.42
N SER A 50 0.09 -6.06 -2.73
CA SER A 50 1.34 -5.92 -3.48
C SER A 50 1.21 -4.94 -4.63
N THR A 51 2.29 -4.22 -4.93
CA THR A 51 2.43 -3.51 -6.21
C THR A 51 2.51 -4.48 -7.39
N GLY A 52 2.83 -5.76 -7.13
CA GLY A 52 3.41 -6.65 -8.13
C GLY A 52 4.77 -6.11 -8.59
N ILE A 53 5.40 -6.83 -9.51
CA ILE A 53 6.69 -6.44 -10.08
C ILE A 53 6.53 -5.14 -10.88
N VAL A 54 7.44 -4.19 -10.67
CA VAL A 54 7.60 -2.96 -11.46
C VAL A 54 8.89 -3.10 -12.28
N PRO A 55 8.82 -3.70 -13.47
CA PRO A 55 10.01 -4.07 -14.24
C PRO A 55 10.64 -2.89 -14.99
N GLU A 56 9.91 -1.78 -15.19
CA GLU A 56 10.38 -0.62 -15.95
C GLU A 56 11.27 0.32 -15.13
N ALA A 57 11.41 0.10 -13.82
CA ALA A 57 12.36 0.83 -12.98
C ALA A 57 13.82 0.49 -13.35
N PRO A 58 14.80 1.35 -13.04
CA PRO A 58 16.22 1.07 -13.28
C PRO A 58 16.68 -0.27 -12.70
N VAL A 59 16.14 -0.66 -11.55
CA VAL A 59 16.21 -2.01 -10.99
C VAL A 59 14.78 -2.48 -10.76
N PRO A 60 14.34 -3.60 -11.35
CA PRO A 60 13.01 -4.15 -11.10
C PRO A 60 12.78 -4.35 -9.61
N PHE A 61 11.60 -3.99 -9.13
CA PHE A 61 11.28 -4.07 -7.70
C PHE A 61 9.81 -4.43 -7.47
N GLU A 62 9.48 -4.73 -6.23
CA GLU A 62 8.12 -4.87 -5.70
C GLU A 62 8.02 -4.28 -4.29
N ILE A 63 6.84 -3.85 -3.91
CA ILE A 63 6.50 -3.40 -2.56
C ILE A 63 5.32 -4.24 -2.09
N ASN A 64 5.47 -4.89 -0.95
CA ASN A 64 4.47 -5.77 -0.38
C ASN A 64 4.06 -5.28 1.01
N PHE A 65 2.80 -4.98 1.19
CA PHE A 65 2.19 -4.76 2.51
C PHE A 65 1.83 -6.12 3.08
N ASP A 66 2.60 -6.57 4.06
CA ASP A 66 2.39 -7.81 4.79
C ASP A 66 1.71 -7.49 6.11
N PHE A 67 0.38 -7.65 6.14
CA PHE A 67 -0.44 -7.35 7.32
C PHE A 67 -0.38 -8.45 8.38
N ARG A 68 0.13 -9.64 8.06
CA ARG A 68 0.31 -10.71 9.05
C ARG A 68 1.52 -10.44 9.92
N GLU A 69 2.59 -9.96 9.28
CA GLU A 69 3.86 -9.62 9.95
C GLU A 69 3.97 -8.13 10.30
N ASP A 70 2.89 -7.33 10.11
CA ASP A 70 2.82 -5.89 10.39
C ASP A 70 4.00 -5.12 9.79
N GLN A 71 4.24 -5.29 8.49
CA GLN A 71 5.37 -4.66 7.80
C GLN A 71 5.07 -4.33 6.33
N VAL A 72 5.78 -3.36 5.81
CA VAL A 72 5.90 -3.13 4.37
C VAL A 72 7.27 -3.61 3.94
N VAL A 73 7.32 -4.53 2.98
CA VAL A 73 8.55 -5.15 2.48
C VAL A 73 8.87 -4.59 1.10
N PHE A 74 10.05 -4.05 0.94
CA PHE A 74 10.59 -3.52 -0.31
C PHE A 74 11.68 -4.49 -0.80
N ARG A 75 11.57 -4.94 -2.04
CA ARG A 75 12.55 -5.88 -2.61
C ARG A 75 12.92 -5.47 -4.03
N ASN A 76 14.19 -5.60 -4.38
CA ASN A 76 14.63 -5.40 -5.75
C ASN A 76 15.18 -6.71 -6.36
N TYR A 77 15.34 -6.69 -7.69
CA TYR A 77 15.85 -7.83 -8.46
C TYR A 77 17.25 -8.30 -8.01
N ASN A 78 18.08 -7.40 -7.51
CA ASN A 78 19.45 -7.71 -7.06
C ASN A 78 19.50 -8.31 -5.64
N GLY A 79 18.33 -8.61 -5.05
CA GLY A 79 18.23 -9.26 -3.74
C GLY A 79 18.27 -8.31 -2.54
N LYS A 80 18.34 -6.98 -2.75
CA LYS A 80 18.20 -6.02 -1.65
C LYS A 80 16.77 -6.05 -1.12
N THR A 81 16.67 -6.02 0.20
CA THR A 81 15.39 -6.03 0.92
C THR A 81 15.43 -5.05 2.07
N GLU A 82 14.40 -4.22 2.17
CA GLU A 82 14.17 -3.30 3.28
C GLU A 82 12.77 -3.51 3.85
N LYS A 83 12.58 -3.18 5.12
CA LYS A 83 11.31 -3.35 5.82
C LYS A 83 10.96 -2.11 6.61
N VAL A 84 9.70 -1.75 6.57
CA VAL A 84 9.10 -0.69 7.40
C VAL A 84 8.00 -1.30 8.24
N ALA A 85 8.13 -1.25 9.57
CA ALA A 85 7.12 -1.79 10.47
C ALA A 85 5.83 -0.95 10.41
N LEU A 86 4.68 -1.63 10.39
CA LEU A 86 3.35 -1.04 10.55
C LEU A 86 3.00 -1.04 12.04
N GLU A 87 2.78 0.15 12.60
CA GLU A 87 2.65 0.35 14.05
C GLU A 87 1.55 1.36 14.35
N ASP A 88 0.72 1.05 15.34
CA ASP A 88 -0.25 2.00 15.84
C ASP A 88 0.43 3.23 16.44
N GLY A 89 -0.10 4.40 16.17
CA GLY A 89 0.46 5.67 16.60
C GLY A 89 1.54 6.27 15.69
N LYS A 90 2.09 5.52 14.72
CA LYS A 90 3.06 6.04 13.74
C LYS A 90 2.34 6.86 12.67
N SER A 91 2.76 8.11 12.48
CA SER A 91 2.12 9.02 11.54
C SER A 91 2.42 8.68 10.07
N VAL A 92 1.52 9.07 9.17
CA VAL A 92 1.75 8.96 7.71
C VAL A 92 3.01 9.71 7.29
N GLY A 93 3.32 10.87 7.90
CA GLY A 93 4.57 11.60 7.64
C GLY A 93 5.82 10.82 8.05
N ASP A 94 5.76 10.04 9.16
CA ASP A 94 6.84 9.14 9.55
C ASP A 94 6.99 7.98 8.56
N TYR A 95 5.86 7.39 8.16
CA TYR A 95 5.85 6.35 7.12
C TYR A 95 6.42 6.87 5.80
N TYR A 96 6.04 8.07 5.37
CA TYR A 96 6.56 8.68 4.15
C TYR A 96 8.09 8.75 4.15
N ARG A 97 8.68 9.25 5.25
CA ARG A 97 10.15 9.33 5.39
C ARG A 97 10.82 7.96 5.33
N GLN A 98 10.27 6.98 6.05
CA GLN A 98 10.79 5.61 6.06
C GLN A 98 10.61 4.91 4.70
N PHE A 99 9.48 5.14 4.04
CA PHE A 99 9.18 4.59 2.72
C PHE A 99 10.16 5.11 1.66
N MET A 100 10.42 6.42 1.63
CA MET A 100 11.40 7.01 0.71
C MET A 100 12.83 6.54 1.01
N ALA A 101 13.19 6.37 2.29
CA ALA A 101 14.47 5.83 2.70
C ALA A 101 14.64 4.37 2.25
N ALA A 102 13.62 3.52 2.46
CA ALA A 102 13.63 2.12 2.04
C ALA A 102 13.80 1.97 0.51
N LEU A 103 13.08 2.76 -0.28
CA LEU A 103 13.25 2.79 -1.74
C LEU A 103 14.68 3.14 -2.16
N LYS A 104 15.29 4.13 -1.50
CA LYS A 104 16.69 4.51 -1.75
C LYS A 104 17.65 3.37 -1.42
N GLN A 105 17.43 2.63 -0.33
CA GLN A 105 18.29 1.52 0.08
C GLN A 105 18.23 0.32 -0.87
N ILE A 106 17.10 0.13 -1.53
CA ILE A 106 16.96 -0.90 -2.58
C ILE A 106 17.27 -0.39 -3.99
N ASP A 107 18.00 0.72 -4.15
CA ASP A 107 18.40 1.33 -5.43
C ASP A 107 17.23 1.72 -6.34
N VAL A 108 16.10 2.07 -5.78
CA VAL A 108 14.92 2.56 -6.50
C VAL A 108 14.72 4.05 -6.19
N PRO A 109 15.37 4.97 -6.94
CA PRO A 109 15.18 6.39 -6.70
C PRO A 109 13.73 6.78 -7.01
N ALA A 110 13.06 7.42 -6.08
CA ALA A 110 11.67 7.85 -6.26
C ALA A 110 11.48 9.27 -5.71
N ARG A 111 10.76 10.07 -6.48
CA ARG A 111 10.22 11.35 -6.02
C ARG A 111 8.75 11.38 -6.41
N ILE A 112 7.88 11.21 -5.43
CA ILE A 112 6.43 11.20 -5.65
C ILE A 112 5.82 12.55 -5.30
N ASP A 113 4.66 12.85 -5.89
CA ASP A 113 3.82 13.95 -5.47
C ASP A 113 3.28 13.66 -4.06
N VAL A 114 3.52 14.57 -3.13
CA VAL A 114 3.10 14.43 -1.72
C VAL A 114 1.61 14.70 -1.50
N LYS A 115 0.90 15.31 -2.45
CA LYS A 115 -0.52 15.59 -2.30
C LYS A 115 -1.32 14.30 -2.24
N SER A 116 -2.06 14.10 -1.16
CA SER A 116 -3.04 13.02 -1.09
C SER A 116 -4.18 13.27 -2.09
N GLN A 117 -4.69 12.19 -2.69
CA GLN A 117 -5.77 12.24 -3.69
C GLN A 117 -6.95 11.42 -3.19
N GLU A 118 -8.14 11.71 -3.75
CA GLU A 118 -9.37 10.96 -3.44
C GLU A 118 -9.64 10.85 -1.93
N PHE A 119 -9.37 11.93 -1.21
CA PHE A 119 -9.54 12.00 0.22
C PHE A 119 -10.32 13.25 0.61
N TYR A 120 -11.26 13.12 1.55
CA TYR A 120 -12.17 14.19 1.94
C TYR A 120 -11.48 15.36 2.69
N ASP A 121 -10.36 15.08 3.36
CA ASP A 121 -9.56 16.06 4.10
C ASP A 121 -8.07 15.88 3.72
N PRO A 122 -7.65 16.40 2.54
CA PRO A 122 -6.35 16.13 1.98
C PRO A 122 -5.23 16.79 2.80
N VAL A 123 -4.27 15.96 3.23
CA VAL A 123 -3.04 16.40 3.89
C VAL A 123 -1.85 15.94 3.06
N ASP A 124 -0.82 16.77 2.92
CA ASP A 124 0.42 16.35 2.25
C ASP A 124 1.05 15.17 2.99
N LEU A 125 1.36 14.09 2.28
CA LEU A 125 1.86 12.83 2.85
C LEU A 125 3.10 13.01 3.74
N ASP A 126 4.00 13.93 3.38
CA ASP A 126 5.23 14.21 4.12
C ASP A 126 5.03 15.02 5.42
N LYS A 127 3.87 15.68 5.56
CA LYS A 127 3.49 16.52 6.69
C LYS A 127 2.36 15.95 7.53
N ASP A 128 1.81 14.81 7.12
CA ASP A 128 0.65 14.24 7.76
C ASP A 128 0.99 13.64 9.13
N GLY A 129 0.72 14.40 10.17
CA GLY A 129 0.78 13.99 11.57
C GLY A 129 -0.55 13.50 12.14
N LYS A 130 -1.65 13.61 11.35
CA LYS A 130 -3.01 13.30 11.80
C LYS A 130 -3.33 11.82 11.70
N HIS A 131 -3.10 11.23 10.52
CA HIS A 131 -3.40 9.83 10.25
C HIS A 131 -2.28 8.95 10.82
N ARG A 132 -2.62 8.17 11.86
CA ARG A 132 -1.64 7.39 12.65
C ARG A 132 -2.19 6.09 13.25
N SER A 133 -3.44 5.76 12.97
CA SER A 133 -4.05 4.56 13.54
C SER A 133 -3.68 3.33 12.72
N TYR A 134 -3.27 2.26 13.40
CA TYR A 134 -3.08 0.95 12.79
C TYR A 134 -3.59 -0.16 13.73
N GLN A 135 -4.80 -0.61 13.50
CA GLN A 135 -5.45 -1.68 14.26
C GLN A 135 -5.32 -3.01 13.52
N LYS A 136 -4.32 -3.81 13.86
CA LYS A 136 -4.04 -5.10 13.21
C LYS A 136 -5.27 -5.98 13.03
N LYS A 137 -6.11 -6.11 14.06
CA LYS A 137 -7.33 -6.95 13.98
C LYS A 137 -8.28 -6.48 12.88
N ALA A 138 -8.47 -5.17 12.77
CA ALA A 138 -9.33 -4.59 11.74
C ALA A 138 -8.74 -4.78 10.34
N VAL A 139 -7.43 -4.58 10.19
CA VAL A 139 -6.72 -4.79 8.92
C VAL A 139 -6.79 -6.24 8.47
N LEU A 140 -6.62 -7.21 9.38
CA LEU A 140 -6.74 -8.63 9.03
C LEU A 140 -8.18 -9.01 8.68
N LEU A 141 -9.17 -8.49 9.40
CA LEU A 141 -10.58 -8.71 9.05
C LEU A 141 -10.93 -8.08 7.70
N TRP A 142 -10.40 -6.89 7.40
CA TRP A 142 -10.52 -6.27 6.08
C TRP A 142 -9.88 -7.15 4.99
N LEU A 143 -8.70 -7.70 5.21
CA LEU A 143 -8.05 -8.63 4.28
C LEU A 143 -8.92 -9.87 4.02
N ASP A 144 -9.48 -10.47 5.06
CA ASP A 144 -10.39 -11.62 4.93
C ASP A 144 -11.64 -11.26 4.12
N ASN A 145 -12.21 -10.06 4.34
CA ASN A 145 -13.36 -9.57 3.56
C ASN A 145 -12.99 -9.33 2.09
N MET A 146 -11.80 -8.80 1.81
CA MET A 146 -11.30 -8.61 0.45
C MET A 146 -11.08 -9.94 -0.28
N LEU A 147 -10.48 -10.93 0.39
CA LEU A 147 -10.30 -12.29 -0.16
C LEU A 147 -11.64 -12.97 -0.44
N PHE A 148 -12.64 -12.75 0.41
CA PHE A 148 -14.00 -13.24 0.16
C PHE A 148 -14.63 -12.57 -1.06
N ALA A 149 -14.52 -11.24 -1.17
CA ALA A 149 -15.03 -10.49 -2.31
C ALA A 149 -14.35 -10.91 -3.63
N ASP A 150 -13.03 -11.06 -3.63
CA ASP A 150 -12.26 -11.55 -4.79
C ASP A 150 -12.76 -12.92 -5.25
N ARG A 151 -12.94 -13.87 -4.31
CA ARG A 151 -13.49 -15.19 -4.61
C ARG A 151 -14.89 -15.13 -5.21
N ALA A 152 -15.76 -14.27 -4.67
CA ALA A 152 -17.13 -14.13 -5.15
C ALA A 152 -17.16 -13.55 -6.58
N LEU A 153 -16.36 -12.50 -6.84
CA LEU A 153 -16.23 -11.87 -8.15
C LEU A 153 -15.66 -12.84 -9.19
N ASN A 154 -14.63 -13.61 -8.83
CA ASN A 154 -14.04 -14.60 -9.75
C ASN A 154 -15.04 -15.73 -10.10
N ARG A 155 -15.90 -16.14 -9.17
CA ARG A 155 -16.97 -17.12 -9.46
C ARG A 155 -18.04 -16.53 -10.38
N PHE A 156 -18.33 -15.25 -10.26
CA PHE A 156 -19.28 -14.56 -11.15
C PHE A 156 -18.74 -14.41 -12.58
N LEU A 157 -17.41 -14.19 -12.72
CA LEU A 157 -16.74 -14.03 -14.01
C LEU A 157 -16.41 -15.36 -14.70
N ALA A 158 -16.35 -16.47 -13.97
CA ALA A 158 -16.10 -17.79 -14.52
C ALA A 158 -17.40 -18.35 -15.12
N PRO A 159 -17.41 -18.80 -16.41
CA PRO A 159 -18.55 -19.44 -17.03
C PRO A 159 -18.89 -20.79 -16.39
#